data_d8529bfe8c73746ad2a5314466edea44
#
_entry.id   d8529bfe8c73746ad2a5314466edea44
#
_cell.length_a   1.000
_cell.length_b   1.000
_cell.length_c   1.000
_cell.angle_alpha   90.00
_cell.angle_beta   90.00
_cell.angle_gamma   90.00
#
_symmetry.space_group_name_H-M   'P 1'
#
loop_
_entity.id
_entity.type
_entity.pdbx_description
1 polymer ?
#
loop_
_entity_poly.entity_id
_entity_poly.type
_entity_poly.pdbx_seq_one_letter_code
_entity_poly.pdbx_strand_id
1 'polypeptide(L)'
;MIAKLDNLLRESSLPSLTPDATWQPLEPGNNGVVCGMDVTVTGSGSDSSRVLSRPGLVVGGGRLQANLHAPGATIVLDGTRSARAPMITLNIYTTDFTIYLNLDDLEPVSSRPLHLQVTAYNGSNQFVYWGEGASSVQTHCVLDGDRRKIQVERDAMLSNGIFIRTHDGHALVDLANRLIINPGGDIRIGRHVWVGQEVLVLGPANIGDGSIVGAKSMAKGEIAPCTLVGGVPAKVLREQVSWSRVPGTLQFLEQELNGMSVAFDAGQPTASGCEQRSS
;
A
#
# COMPACT_ATOMS: atom_id res chain seq x y z
N MET A 1 -19.78 -11.75 -5.40
CA MET A 1 -18.94 -10.55 -5.21
C MET A 1 -17.93 -10.76 -4.09
N ILE A 2 -18.35 -11.01 -2.86
CA ILE A 2 -17.44 -11.29 -1.72
C ILE A 2 -16.49 -12.44 -2.03
N ALA A 3 -16.97 -13.52 -2.65
CA ALA A 3 -16.12 -14.62 -3.12
C ALA A 3 -15.05 -14.18 -4.15
N LYS A 4 -15.37 -13.23 -5.05
CA LYS A 4 -14.39 -12.68 -6.00
C LYS A 4 -13.31 -11.89 -5.26
N LEU A 5 -13.69 -11.11 -4.26
CA LEU A 5 -12.74 -10.34 -3.43
C LEU A 5 -11.86 -11.29 -2.58
N ASP A 6 -12.46 -12.29 -1.94
CA ASP A 6 -11.71 -13.28 -1.16
C ASP A 6 -10.72 -14.07 -2.03
N ASN A 7 -11.12 -14.43 -3.26
CA ASN A 7 -10.21 -15.03 -4.22
C ASN A 7 -9.05 -14.10 -4.61
N LEU A 8 -9.32 -12.81 -4.85
CA LEU A 8 -8.26 -11.83 -5.15
C LEU A 8 -7.26 -11.69 -3.99
N LEU A 9 -7.76 -11.69 -2.74
CA LEU A 9 -6.91 -11.65 -1.56
C LEU A 9 -6.04 -12.91 -1.46
N ARG A 10 -6.63 -14.10 -1.63
CA ARG A 10 -5.92 -15.39 -1.60
C ARG A 10 -4.88 -15.52 -2.71
N GLU A 11 -5.25 -15.18 -3.95
CA GLU A 11 -4.32 -15.17 -5.10
C GLU A 11 -3.15 -14.22 -4.92
N SER A 12 -3.33 -13.21 -4.06
CA SER A 12 -2.33 -12.22 -3.71
C SER A 12 -1.59 -12.53 -2.41
N SER A 13 -1.81 -13.72 -1.83
CA SER A 13 -1.25 -14.14 -0.53
C SER A 13 -1.58 -13.19 0.62
N LEU A 14 -2.73 -12.51 0.54
CA LEU A 14 -3.22 -11.57 1.53
C LEU A 14 -4.19 -12.25 2.50
N PRO A 15 -4.41 -11.70 3.71
CA PRO A 15 -5.41 -12.21 4.64
C PRO A 15 -6.78 -12.31 3.98
N SER A 16 -7.44 -13.46 4.13
CA SER A 16 -8.82 -13.65 3.66
C SER A 16 -9.78 -12.75 4.44
N LEU A 17 -10.91 -12.43 3.81
CA LEU A 17 -12.00 -11.77 4.51
C LEU A 17 -12.48 -12.64 5.67
N THR A 18 -12.81 -12.01 6.79
CA THR A 18 -13.43 -12.73 7.90
C THR A 18 -14.78 -13.31 7.44
N PRO A 19 -15.03 -14.61 7.61
CA PRO A 19 -16.24 -15.28 7.10
C PRO A 19 -17.56 -14.66 7.56
N ASP A 20 -17.57 -14.06 8.74
CA ASP A 20 -18.77 -13.50 9.39
C ASP A 20 -19.03 -12.02 9.07
N ALA A 21 -18.22 -11.40 8.20
CA ALA A 21 -18.41 -10.01 7.81
C ALA A 21 -19.60 -9.89 6.84
N THR A 22 -20.74 -9.47 7.33
CA THR A 22 -21.84 -8.99 6.48
C THR A 22 -21.47 -7.60 5.98
N TRP A 23 -21.14 -7.47 4.71
CA TRP A 23 -20.79 -6.20 4.10
C TRP A 23 -22.04 -5.41 3.75
N GLN A 24 -22.09 -4.15 4.17
CA GLN A 24 -23.19 -3.26 3.80
C GLN A 24 -22.82 -2.52 2.51
N PRO A 25 -23.60 -2.72 1.42
CA PRO A 25 -23.42 -1.91 0.24
C PRO A 25 -23.86 -0.47 0.53
N LEU A 26 -23.07 0.48 0.06
CA LEU A 26 -23.44 1.88 0.04
C LEU A 26 -23.96 2.18 -1.37
N GLU A 27 -25.14 2.76 -1.46
CA GLU A 27 -25.74 3.09 -2.75
C GLU A 27 -24.90 4.15 -3.47
N PRO A 28 -24.56 3.96 -4.76
CA PRO A 28 -23.89 4.97 -5.56
C PRO A 28 -24.74 6.25 -5.64
N GLY A 29 -24.09 7.40 -5.62
CA GLY A 29 -24.77 8.70 -5.71
C GLY A 29 -25.16 9.30 -4.36
N ASN A 30 -25.00 8.61 -3.26
CA ASN A 30 -25.18 9.17 -1.93
C ASN A 30 -23.87 9.79 -1.44
N ASN A 31 -23.80 11.12 -1.53
CA ASN A 31 -22.85 11.88 -0.71
C ASN A 31 -23.29 11.73 0.74
N GLY A 32 -22.52 11.05 1.57
CA GLY A 32 -22.91 10.77 2.95
C GLY A 32 -21.74 10.42 3.85
N VAL A 33 -22.03 10.40 5.14
CA VAL A 33 -21.05 9.95 6.13
C VAL A 33 -21.13 8.44 6.28
N VAL A 34 -20.00 7.78 5.99
CA VAL A 34 -19.85 6.34 6.09
C VAL A 34 -18.82 6.05 7.16
N CYS A 35 -19.20 5.32 8.19
CA CYS A 35 -18.30 4.95 9.29
C CYS A 35 -17.58 6.16 9.93
N GLY A 36 -18.14 7.36 9.83
CA GLY A 36 -17.52 8.61 10.31
C GLY A 36 -16.71 9.37 9.27
N MET A 37 -16.60 8.86 8.04
CA MET A 37 -15.85 9.47 6.95
C MET A 37 -16.80 10.07 5.90
N ASP A 38 -16.47 11.25 5.35
CA ASP A 38 -17.21 11.83 4.23
C ASP A 38 -16.90 11.06 2.93
N VAL A 39 -17.91 10.43 2.34
CA VAL A 39 -17.77 9.68 1.09
C VAL A 39 -18.52 10.38 -0.04
N THR A 40 -17.82 10.66 -1.12
CA THR A 40 -18.37 11.24 -2.35
C THR A 40 -18.00 10.35 -3.53
N VAL A 41 -19.01 9.86 -4.26
CA VAL A 41 -18.82 9.07 -5.48
C VAL A 41 -19.45 9.81 -6.66
N THR A 42 -18.66 10.06 -7.71
CA THR A 42 -19.08 10.79 -8.91
C THR A 42 -18.59 10.08 -10.17
N GLY A 43 -19.12 10.51 -11.31
CA GLY A 43 -18.71 10.01 -12.63
C GLY A 43 -19.71 9.03 -13.25
N SER A 44 -19.57 8.78 -14.56
CA SER A 44 -20.49 7.97 -15.36
C SER A 44 -20.48 6.47 -15.02
N GLY A 45 -19.45 6.00 -14.32
CA GLY A 45 -19.33 4.61 -13.86
C GLY A 45 -19.92 4.35 -12.47
N SER A 46 -20.47 5.37 -11.81
CA SER A 46 -20.93 5.26 -10.42
C SER A 46 -22.07 4.25 -10.24
N ASP A 47 -23.01 4.16 -11.19
CA ASP A 47 -24.24 3.35 -11.05
C ASP A 47 -24.00 1.85 -10.95
N SER A 48 -22.87 1.34 -11.48
CA SER A 48 -22.47 -0.06 -11.41
C SER A 48 -21.35 -0.32 -10.42
N SER A 49 -20.90 0.72 -9.71
CA SER A 49 -19.81 0.67 -8.74
C SER A 49 -20.35 0.57 -7.32
N ARG A 50 -19.50 0.13 -6.39
CA ARG A 50 -19.92 -0.17 -5.02
C ARG A 50 -18.88 0.28 -4.02
N VAL A 51 -19.38 0.81 -2.90
CA VAL A 51 -18.60 1.00 -1.69
C VAL A 51 -19.13 0.02 -0.65
N LEU A 52 -18.26 -0.77 -0.09
CA LEU A 52 -18.56 -1.78 0.92
C LEU A 52 -17.85 -1.40 2.21
N SER A 53 -18.53 -1.39 3.31
CA SER A 53 -17.90 -1.21 4.62
C SER A 53 -18.16 -2.39 5.53
N ARG A 54 -17.19 -2.71 6.39
CA ARG A 54 -17.40 -3.68 7.47
C ARG A 54 -18.43 -3.11 8.47
N PRO A 55 -19.44 -3.89 8.88
CA PRO A 55 -20.36 -3.49 9.95
C PRO A 55 -19.59 -3.15 11.23
N GLY A 56 -19.94 -2.01 11.84
CA GLY A 56 -19.30 -1.57 13.08
C GLY A 56 -17.95 -0.87 12.94
N LEU A 57 -17.39 -0.75 11.74
CA LEU A 57 -16.21 0.10 11.51
C LEU A 57 -16.51 1.54 11.92
N VAL A 58 -15.63 2.14 12.73
CA VAL A 58 -15.71 3.56 13.13
C VAL A 58 -14.38 4.23 12.79
N VAL A 59 -14.45 5.29 11.98
CA VAL A 59 -13.30 6.12 11.57
C VAL A 59 -13.41 7.49 12.21
N GLY A 60 -12.30 8.05 12.66
CA GLY A 60 -12.25 9.34 13.37
C GLY A 60 -12.53 10.60 12.51
N GLY A 61 -13.01 10.42 11.29
CA GLY A 61 -13.26 11.47 10.30
C GLY A 61 -12.56 11.15 8.97
N GLY A 62 -12.35 12.18 8.13
CA GLY A 62 -11.64 12.03 6.86
C GLY A 62 -12.55 12.12 5.64
N ARG A 63 -11.97 11.86 4.46
CA ARG A 63 -12.68 11.98 3.18
C ARG A 63 -12.27 10.88 2.21
N LEU A 64 -13.26 10.28 1.54
CA LEU A 64 -13.08 9.46 0.35
C LEU A 64 -13.80 10.15 -0.83
N GLN A 65 -13.05 10.56 -1.83
CA GLN A 65 -13.59 11.06 -3.08
C GLN A 65 -13.27 10.06 -4.20
N ALA A 66 -14.28 9.50 -4.83
CA ALA A 66 -14.14 8.56 -5.93
C ALA A 66 -14.75 9.13 -7.21
N ASN A 67 -13.91 9.41 -8.20
CA ASN A 67 -14.29 9.84 -9.53
C ASN A 67 -14.24 8.62 -10.48
N LEU A 68 -15.39 8.01 -10.74
CA LEU A 68 -15.52 6.75 -11.45
C LEU A 68 -15.96 7.00 -12.89
N HIS A 69 -15.05 6.92 -13.83
CA HIS A 69 -15.29 7.15 -15.25
C HIS A 69 -15.63 5.87 -16.03
N ALA A 70 -15.44 4.72 -15.42
CA ALA A 70 -15.74 3.41 -15.99
C ALA A 70 -16.47 2.51 -14.97
N PRO A 71 -17.27 1.53 -15.44
CA PRO A 71 -18.13 0.72 -14.59
C PRO A 71 -17.36 -0.35 -13.77
N GLY A 72 -18.02 -0.86 -12.73
CA GLY A 72 -17.59 -2.06 -12.01
C GLY A 72 -16.57 -1.81 -10.89
N ALA A 73 -16.34 -0.56 -10.47
CA ALA A 73 -15.45 -0.29 -9.35
C ALA A 73 -16.01 -0.83 -8.03
N THR A 74 -15.15 -1.44 -7.23
CA THR A 74 -15.46 -1.92 -5.87
C THR A 74 -14.48 -1.31 -4.88
N ILE A 75 -15.00 -0.54 -3.93
CA ILE A 75 -14.23 0.10 -2.87
C ILE A 75 -14.60 -0.60 -1.57
N VAL A 76 -13.62 -1.16 -0.86
CA VAL A 76 -13.82 -1.92 0.37
C VAL A 76 -13.13 -1.20 1.52
N LEU A 77 -13.91 -0.84 2.53
CA LEU A 77 -13.45 -0.24 3.78
C LEU A 77 -13.55 -1.30 4.88
N ASP A 78 -12.42 -1.82 5.32
CA ASP A 78 -12.32 -2.85 6.34
C ASP A 78 -11.67 -2.31 7.61
N GLY A 79 -11.82 -3.04 8.71
CA GLY A 79 -11.31 -2.71 10.03
C GLY A 79 -12.40 -2.67 11.08
N THR A 80 -12.03 -2.34 12.30
CA THR A 80 -12.95 -2.23 13.44
C THR A 80 -13.04 -0.80 13.95
N ARG A 81 -11.88 -0.16 14.10
CA ARG A 81 -11.80 1.21 14.59
C ARG A 81 -10.52 1.89 14.11
N SER A 82 -10.63 3.12 13.66
CA SER A 82 -9.48 3.98 13.35
C SER A 82 -9.64 5.36 13.94
N ALA A 83 -8.60 5.85 14.62
CA ALA A 83 -8.49 7.26 15.01
C ALA A 83 -8.04 8.15 13.84
N ARG A 84 -7.69 7.57 12.70
CA ARG A 84 -7.25 8.29 11.51
C ARG A 84 -8.36 9.14 10.93
N ALA A 85 -7.97 10.19 10.24
CA ALA A 85 -8.80 10.93 9.32
C ALA A 85 -8.24 10.74 7.89
N PRO A 86 -8.49 9.61 7.21
CA PRO A 86 -7.92 9.31 5.91
C PRO A 86 -8.40 10.32 4.85
N MET A 87 -7.49 10.68 3.95
CA MET A 87 -7.76 11.53 2.80
C MET A 87 -7.46 10.72 1.53
N ILE A 88 -8.52 10.22 0.90
CA ILE A 88 -8.41 9.27 -0.21
C ILE A 88 -9.07 9.87 -1.45
N THR A 89 -8.34 9.89 -2.56
CA THR A 89 -8.86 10.30 -3.88
C THR A 89 -8.64 9.19 -4.89
N LEU A 90 -9.71 8.76 -5.54
CA LEU A 90 -9.69 7.74 -6.59
C LEU A 90 -10.12 8.36 -7.91
N ASN A 91 -9.31 8.18 -8.97
CA ASN A 91 -9.62 8.56 -10.34
C ASN A 91 -9.56 7.30 -11.20
N ILE A 92 -10.72 6.69 -11.46
CA ILE A 92 -10.82 5.35 -12.06
C ILE A 92 -11.38 5.44 -13.46
N TYR A 93 -10.55 5.17 -14.47
CA TYR A 93 -10.88 5.16 -15.89
C TYR A 93 -10.91 3.73 -16.47
N THR A 94 -10.74 2.72 -15.64
CA THR A 94 -10.68 1.30 -16.00
C THR A 94 -11.89 0.55 -15.44
N THR A 95 -12.30 -0.51 -16.12
CA THR A 95 -13.41 -1.36 -15.67
C THR A 95 -12.96 -2.35 -14.60
N ASP A 96 -13.90 -2.77 -13.75
CA ASP A 96 -13.67 -3.81 -12.72
C ASP A 96 -12.50 -3.51 -11.78
N PHE A 97 -12.29 -2.25 -11.45
CA PHE A 97 -11.29 -1.84 -10.46
C PHE A 97 -11.71 -2.26 -9.05
N THR A 98 -10.77 -2.72 -8.25
CA THR A 98 -11.02 -3.01 -6.83
C THR A 98 -9.95 -2.35 -5.97
N ILE A 99 -10.37 -1.67 -4.91
CA ILE A 99 -9.49 -1.23 -3.84
C ILE A 99 -9.98 -1.76 -2.49
N TYR A 100 -9.06 -2.33 -1.73
CA TYR A 100 -9.29 -2.80 -0.36
C TYR A 100 -8.43 -1.99 0.60
N LEU A 101 -9.07 -1.34 1.56
CA LEU A 101 -8.42 -0.48 2.54
C LEU A 101 -8.72 -1.02 3.94
N ASN A 102 -7.71 -1.57 4.61
CA ASN A 102 -7.80 -1.82 6.03
C ASN A 102 -7.45 -0.55 6.80
N LEU A 103 -8.41 -0.02 7.53
CA LEU A 103 -8.30 1.25 8.23
C LEU A 103 -7.90 1.11 9.70
N ASP A 104 -7.74 -0.10 10.21
CA ASP A 104 -7.30 -0.31 11.59
C ASP A 104 -5.95 0.35 11.86
N ASP A 105 -5.83 0.91 13.05
CA ASP A 105 -4.57 1.42 13.58
C ASP A 105 -3.81 0.30 14.30
N LEU A 106 -2.49 0.38 14.25
CA LEU A 106 -1.62 -0.48 15.05
C LEU A 106 -1.07 0.32 16.25
N GLU A 107 -1.26 -0.23 17.44
CA GLU A 107 -0.60 0.28 18.63
C GLU A 107 0.96 0.13 18.51
N PRO A 108 1.77 0.96 19.17
CA PRO A 108 1.39 1.99 20.13
C PRO A 108 1.12 3.38 19.53
N VAL A 109 1.18 3.55 18.21
CA VAL A 109 1.03 4.85 17.55
C VAL A 109 -0.36 4.97 16.91
N SER A 110 -1.29 5.56 17.64
CA SER A 110 -2.59 5.98 17.12
C SER A 110 -2.44 7.22 16.21
N SER A 111 -3.38 7.44 15.31
CA SER A 111 -3.46 8.61 14.41
C SER A 111 -2.35 8.75 13.35
N ARG A 112 -1.92 7.64 12.74
CA ARG A 112 -1.00 7.67 11.58
C ARG A 112 -1.72 8.25 10.36
N PRO A 113 -1.14 9.18 9.61
CA PRO A 113 -1.81 9.75 8.43
C PRO A 113 -2.02 8.67 7.35
N LEU A 114 -3.10 8.82 6.58
CA LEU A 114 -3.34 8.06 5.36
C LEU A 114 -3.85 9.01 4.28
N HIS A 115 -2.91 9.63 3.54
CA HIS A 115 -3.23 10.41 2.36
C HIS A 115 -2.83 9.62 1.12
N LEU A 116 -3.84 9.16 0.38
CA LEU A 116 -3.69 8.26 -0.74
C LEU A 116 -4.44 8.79 -1.97
N GLN A 117 -3.74 8.92 -3.07
CA GLN A 117 -4.33 9.11 -4.38
C GLN A 117 -4.13 7.85 -5.22
N VAL A 118 -5.17 7.39 -5.90
CA VAL A 118 -5.09 6.29 -6.85
C VAL A 118 -5.63 6.74 -8.19
N THR A 119 -4.86 6.50 -9.24
CA THR A 119 -5.30 6.69 -10.61
C THR A 119 -5.14 5.36 -11.36
N ALA A 120 -6.21 4.90 -12.00
CA ALA A 120 -6.25 3.63 -12.70
C ALA A 120 -6.77 3.83 -14.12
N TYR A 121 -6.00 3.40 -15.13
CA TYR A 121 -6.34 3.52 -16.54
C TYR A 121 -5.73 2.40 -17.41
N ASN A 122 -6.17 2.28 -18.66
CA ASN A 122 -5.68 1.33 -19.65
C ASN A 122 -5.71 -0.14 -19.19
N GLY A 123 -6.93 -0.72 -19.14
CA GLY A 123 -7.06 -2.14 -18.80
C GLY A 123 -8.32 -2.41 -17.99
N SER A 124 -8.31 -3.56 -17.34
CA SER A 124 -9.42 -4.02 -16.50
C SER A 124 -8.90 -4.85 -15.32
N ASN A 125 -9.79 -5.13 -14.36
CA ASN A 125 -9.50 -6.00 -13.21
C ASN A 125 -8.25 -5.57 -12.41
N GLN A 126 -8.04 -4.27 -12.25
CA GLN A 126 -6.92 -3.73 -11.48
C GLN A 126 -7.24 -3.76 -9.98
N PHE A 127 -6.21 -3.94 -9.16
CA PHE A 127 -6.37 -4.13 -7.73
C PHE A 127 -5.38 -3.33 -6.90
N VAL A 128 -5.89 -2.65 -5.87
CA VAL A 128 -5.07 -2.02 -4.83
C VAL A 128 -5.42 -2.61 -3.48
N TYR A 129 -4.42 -3.02 -2.73
CA TYR A 129 -4.53 -3.45 -1.34
C TYR A 129 -3.74 -2.51 -0.43
N TRP A 130 -4.38 -2.05 0.64
CA TRP A 130 -3.77 -1.25 1.68
C TRP A 130 -4.01 -1.89 3.03
N GLY A 131 -2.94 -2.38 3.65
CA GLY A 131 -2.97 -3.23 4.83
C GLY A 131 -3.17 -2.47 6.15
N GLU A 132 -3.50 -3.24 7.18
CA GLU A 132 -3.65 -2.80 8.56
C GLU A 132 -2.43 -1.97 9.02
N GLY A 133 -2.66 -0.83 9.63
CA GLY A 133 -1.59 0.03 10.16
C GLY A 133 -0.69 0.68 9.09
N ALA A 134 -0.82 0.33 7.82
CA ALA A 134 -0.06 1.00 6.77
C ALA A 134 -0.41 2.49 6.71
N SER A 135 0.59 3.34 6.67
CA SER A 135 0.46 4.80 6.77
C SER A 135 1.13 5.51 5.61
N SER A 136 0.61 6.68 5.25
CA SER A 136 1.15 7.52 4.19
C SER A 136 0.92 9.00 4.49
N VAL A 137 1.97 9.79 4.41
CA VAL A 137 1.84 11.25 4.46
C VAL A 137 1.31 11.76 3.12
N GLN A 138 1.82 11.23 2.01
CA GLN A 138 1.30 11.50 0.66
C GLN A 138 1.83 10.44 -0.31
N THR A 139 0.94 9.62 -0.83
CA THR A 139 1.27 8.61 -1.84
C THR A 139 0.32 8.71 -3.04
N HIS A 140 0.88 8.64 -4.23
CA HIS A 140 0.13 8.51 -5.48
C HIS A 140 0.44 7.16 -6.13
N CYS A 141 -0.58 6.31 -6.23
CA CYS A 141 -0.54 5.04 -6.92
C CYS A 141 -1.12 5.18 -8.32
N VAL A 142 -0.40 4.74 -9.34
CA VAL A 142 -0.84 4.73 -10.74
C VAL A 142 -0.82 3.31 -11.27
N LEU A 143 -2.00 2.79 -11.61
CA LEU A 143 -2.15 1.49 -12.26
C LEU A 143 -2.39 1.72 -13.75
N ASP A 144 -1.61 1.04 -14.57
CA ASP A 144 -1.70 1.07 -16.02
C ASP A 144 -1.46 -0.33 -16.56
N GLY A 145 -2.40 -0.83 -17.36
CA GLY A 145 -2.40 -2.18 -17.91
C GLY A 145 -3.40 -3.14 -17.23
N ASP A 146 -3.66 -4.23 -17.91
CA ASP A 146 -4.65 -5.21 -17.52
C ASP A 146 -4.20 -6.00 -16.28
N ARG A 147 -5.11 -6.24 -15.33
CA ARG A 147 -4.92 -7.02 -14.09
C ARG A 147 -3.75 -6.57 -13.21
N ARG A 148 -3.36 -5.29 -13.27
CA ARG A 148 -2.26 -4.76 -12.45
C ARG A 148 -2.64 -4.67 -10.97
N LYS A 149 -1.64 -4.94 -10.12
CA LYS A 149 -1.79 -4.92 -8.67
C LYS A 149 -0.77 -4.00 -8.01
N ILE A 150 -1.22 -3.26 -7.01
CA ILE A 150 -0.37 -2.57 -6.03
C ILE A 150 -0.79 -3.05 -4.66
N GLN A 151 0.14 -3.64 -3.91
CA GLN A 151 -0.07 -4.15 -2.58
C GLN A 151 0.85 -3.44 -1.61
N VAL A 152 0.26 -2.77 -0.64
CA VAL A 152 0.97 -2.18 0.50
C VAL A 152 0.51 -2.93 1.74
N GLU A 153 1.42 -3.69 2.33
CA GLU A 153 1.06 -4.61 3.39
C GLU A 153 1.07 -3.96 4.78
N ARG A 154 0.74 -4.80 5.77
CA ARG A 154 0.59 -4.40 7.17
C ARG A 154 1.79 -3.59 7.66
N ASP A 155 1.52 -2.51 8.40
CA ASP A 155 2.52 -1.67 9.07
C ASP A 155 3.54 -0.98 8.15
N ALA A 156 3.35 -0.98 6.84
CA ALA A 156 4.21 -0.20 5.95
C ALA A 156 4.11 1.31 6.26
N MET A 157 5.23 2.01 6.18
CA MET A 157 5.29 3.45 6.40
C MET A 157 5.81 4.16 5.14
N LEU A 158 4.91 4.89 4.49
CA LEU A 158 5.24 5.67 3.31
C LEU A 158 5.30 7.16 3.69
N SER A 159 6.42 7.79 3.39
CA SER A 159 6.66 9.18 3.70
C SER A 159 5.91 10.13 2.74
N ASN A 160 6.37 11.33 2.59
CA ASN A 160 5.77 12.33 1.70
C ASN A 160 6.31 12.22 0.27
N GLY A 161 5.44 12.51 -0.72
CA GLY A 161 5.83 12.57 -2.13
C GLY A 161 6.17 11.21 -2.75
N ILE A 162 5.54 10.12 -2.27
CA ILE A 162 5.76 8.79 -2.83
C ILE A 162 4.95 8.62 -4.11
N PHE A 163 5.62 8.14 -5.17
CA PHE A 163 4.99 7.82 -6.43
C PHE A 163 5.21 6.34 -6.79
N ILE A 164 4.11 5.61 -6.98
CA ILE A 164 4.10 4.17 -7.27
C ILE A 164 3.39 3.96 -8.60
N ARG A 165 4.04 3.32 -9.60
CA ARG A 165 3.38 3.05 -10.86
C ARG A 165 3.74 1.70 -11.46
N THR A 166 2.74 1.03 -12.03
CA THR A 166 2.88 -0.33 -12.56
C THR A 166 3.44 -0.40 -13.97
N HIS A 167 3.39 0.70 -14.73
CA HIS A 167 3.86 0.78 -16.13
C HIS A 167 4.26 2.21 -16.51
N ASP A 168 5.17 2.37 -17.46
CA ASP A 168 5.69 3.68 -17.86
C ASP A 168 4.74 4.50 -18.74
N GLY A 169 3.61 3.94 -19.13
CA GLY A 169 2.61 4.58 -20.01
C GLY A 169 2.90 4.44 -21.52
N HIS A 170 4.13 4.17 -21.88
CA HIS A 170 4.56 4.01 -23.27
C HIS A 170 5.44 2.77 -23.44
N ALA A 171 5.33 2.10 -24.61
CA ALA A 171 6.12 0.93 -24.91
C ALA A 171 7.56 1.32 -25.28
N LEU A 172 8.53 0.69 -24.64
CA LEU A 172 9.91 0.65 -25.12
C LEU A 172 10.03 -0.57 -26.05
N VAL A 173 10.48 -0.34 -27.28
CA VAL A 173 10.58 -1.38 -28.31
C VAL A 173 12.04 -1.67 -28.61
N ASP A 174 12.45 -2.92 -28.44
CA ASP A 174 13.70 -3.44 -29.00
C ASP A 174 13.58 -3.49 -30.53
N LEU A 175 14.32 -2.66 -31.20
CA LEU A 175 14.23 -2.52 -32.67
C LEU A 175 14.79 -3.75 -33.41
N ALA A 176 15.72 -4.48 -32.80
CA ALA A 176 16.30 -5.68 -33.41
C ALA A 176 15.32 -6.86 -33.42
N ASN A 177 14.65 -7.07 -32.28
CA ASN A 177 13.75 -8.19 -32.05
C ASN A 177 12.26 -7.85 -32.20
N ARG A 178 11.92 -6.56 -32.33
CA ARG A 178 10.55 -6.03 -32.40
C ARG A 178 9.71 -6.43 -31.20
N LEU A 179 10.31 -6.45 -30.03
CA LEU A 179 9.68 -6.83 -28.77
C LEU A 179 9.50 -5.61 -27.86
N ILE A 180 8.38 -5.58 -27.12
CA ILE A 180 8.18 -4.61 -26.02
C ILE A 180 9.02 -5.11 -24.84
N ILE A 181 9.92 -4.26 -24.33
CA ILE A 181 10.87 -4.61 -23.28
C ILE A 181 10.53 -4.01 -21.90
N ASN A 182 9.44 -3.24 -21.80
CA ASN A 182 8.93 -2.71 -20.54
C ASN A 182 7.45 -3.04 -20.33
N PRO A 183 7.06 -4.30 -20.18
CA PRO A 183 5.65 -4.70 -20.06
C PRO A 183 4.97 -4.22 -18.78
N GLY A 184 5.71 -3.51 -17.91
CA GLY A 184 5.25 -3.14 -16.58
C GLY A 184 5.12 -4.37 -15.68
N GLY A 185 4.52 -4.20 -14.51
CA GLY A 185 4.31 -5.32 -13.59
C GLY A 185 3.70 -4.88 -12.26
N ASP A 186 3.32 -5.88 -11.49
CA ASP A 186 2.75 -5.69 -10.16
C ASP A 186 3.78 -5.13 -9.19
N ILE A 187 3.27 -4.48 -8.14
CA ILE A 187 4.11 -3.89 -7.09
C ILE A 187 3.64 -4.42 -5.74
N ARG A 188 4.57 -4.98 -4.98
CA ARG A 188 4.39 -5.36 -3.59
C ARG A 188 5.33 -4.54 -2.71
N ILE A 189 4.78 -3.87 -1.72
CA ILE A 189 5.51 -3.29 -0.60
C ILE A 189 5.14 -4.12 0.62
N GLY A 190 6.10 -4.87 1.11
CA GLY A 190 5.91 -5.86 2.16
C GLY A 190 5.57 -5.26 3.53
N ARG A 191 5.40 -6.15 4.49
CA ARG A 191 5.09 -5.78 5.88
C ARG A 191 6.23 -4.98 6.50
N HIS A 192 5.88 -3.97 7.29
CA HIS A 192 6.86 -3.17 8.02
C HIS A 192 7.97 -2.61 7.11
N VAL A 193 7.63 -2.18 5.90
CA VAL A 193 8.57 -1.51 4.98
C VAL A 193 8.51 -0.01 5.23
N TRP A 194 9.68 0.61 5.34
CA TRP A 194 9.78 2.07 5.36
C TRP A 194 10.18 2.61 3.99
N VAL A 195 9.31 3.40 3.39
CA VAL A 195 9.58 4.13 2.14
C VAL A 195 9.85 5.59 2.48
N GLY A 196 11.08 6.02 2.26
CA GLY A 196 11.56 7.37 2.54
C GLY A 196 10.94 8.42 1.61
N GLN A 197 11.15 9.69 1.93
CA GLN A 197 10.56 10.81 1.20
C GLN A 197 10.94 10.85 -0.28
N GLU A 198 10.00 11.22 -1.14
CA GLU A 198 10.17 11.40 -2.60
C GLU A 198 10.72 10.15 -3.32
N VAL A 199 10.35 8.97 -2.83
CA VAL A 199 10.71 7.70 -3.49
C VAL A 199 9.78 7.44 -4.68
N LEU A 200 10.38 6.96 -5.78
CA LEU A 200 9.69 6.41 -6.93
C LEU A 200 9.78 4.88 -6.90
N VAL A 201 8.62 4.20 -6.92
CA VAL A 201 8.54 2.73 -7.05
C VAL A 201 7.98 2.38 -8.41
N LEU A 202 8.76 1.65 -9.22
CA LEU A 202 8.40 1.26 -10.59
C LEU A 202 8.18 -0.25 -10.69
N GLY A 203 7.06 -0.64 -11.31
CA GLY A 203 6.75 -2.05 -11.55
C GLY A 203 7.61 -2.69 -12.66
N PRO A 204 7.86 -4.02 -12.57
CA PRO A 204 7.59 -4.83 -11.41
C PRO A 204 8.50 -4.51 -10.22
N ALA A 205 7.96 -4.54 -9.01
CA ALA A 205 8.74 -4.37 -7.79
C ALA A 205 8.19 -5.24 -6.64
N ASN A 206 9.09 -5.90 -5.93
CA ASN A 206 8.78 -6.63 -4.71
C ASN A 206 9.76 -6.19 -3.62
N ILE A 207 9.27 -5.38 -2.68
CA ILE A 207 10.07 -4.87 -1.57
C ILE A 207 9.80 -5.77 -0.37
N GLY A 208 10.82 -6.53 0.04
CA GLY A 208 10.73 -7.50 1.10
C GLY A 208 10.41 -6.89 2.47
N ASP A 209 9.80 -7.69 3.33
CA ASP A 209 9.36 -7.31 4.66
C ASP A 209 10.50 -6.68 5.50
N GLY A 210 10.20 -5.66 6.29
CA GLY A 210 11.16 -4.99 7.17
C GLY A 210 12.21 -4.12 6.47
N SER A 211 12.16 -4.01 5.15
CA SER A 211 13.16 -3.25 4.38
C SER A 211 12.95 -1.74 4.44
N ILE A 212 13.97 -1.01 4.03
CA ILE A 212 13.98 0.45 4.01
C ILE A 212 14.39 0.91 2.61
N VAL A 213 13.60 1.78 2.01
CA VAL A 213 13.97 2.51 0.78
C VAL A 213 14.34 3.93 1.16
N GLY A 214 15.60 4.29 1.01
CA GLY A 214 16.12 5.63 1.33
C GLY A 214 15.42 6.73 0.52
N ALA A 215 15.37 7.93 1.10
CA ALA A 215 14.73 9.08 0.45
C ALA A 215 15.30 9.36 -0.94
N LYS A 216 14.45 9.88 -1.87
CA LYS A 216 14.81 10.24 -3.25
C LYS A 216 15.38 9.08 -4.08
N SER A 217 15.02 7.85 -3.74
CA SER A 217 15.46 6.65 -4.45
C SER A 217 14.45 6.21 -5.51
N MET A 218 14.93 5.43 -6.49
CA MET A 218 14.09 4.73 -7.47
C MET A 218 14.19 3.23 -7.24
N ALA A 219 13.15 2.64 -6.63
CA ALA A 219 13.07 1.21 -6.35
C ALA A 219 12.38 0.46 -7.50
N LYS A 220 12.96 -0.65 -7.93
CA LYS A 220 12.44 -1.56 -8.97
C LYS A 220 13.00 -2.97 -8.78
N GLY A 221 12.24 -3.99 -9.20
CA GLY A 221 12.67 -5.39 -9.09
C GLY A 221 12.58 -5.94 -7.67
N GLU A 222 13.39 -6.95 -7.38
CA GLU A 222 13.40 -7.63 -6.10
C GLU A 222 14.34 -6.95 -5.10
N ILE A 223 13.80 -6.61 -3.93
CA ILE A 223 14.55 -6.14 -2.76
C ILE A 223 14.34 -7.15 -1.65
N ALA A 224 15.42 -7.76 -1.20
CA ALA A 224 15.35 -8.77 -0.15
C ALA A 224 14.79 -8.21 1.16
N PRO A 225 14.17 -9.02 2.03
CA PRO A 225 13.72 -8.58 3.35
C PRO A 225 14.86 -8.00 4.19
N CYS A 226 14.51 -7.11 5.13
CA CYS A 226 15.46 -6.48 6.07
C CYS A 226 16.69 -5.86 5.39
N THR A 227 16.45 -5.18 4.27
CA THR A 227 17.52 -4.57 3.45
C THR A 227 17.29 -3.05 3.32
N LEU A 228 18.32 -2.27 3.55
CA LEU A 228 18.35 -0.84 3.20
C LEU A 228 18.86 -0.67 1.78
N VAL A 229 18.03 -0.06 0.94
CA VAL A 229 18.42 0.33 -0.43
C VAL A 229 18.34 1.84 -0.61
N GLY A 230 19.12 2.39 -1.55
CA GLY A 230 19.07 3.81 -1.86
C GLY A 230 19.71 4.16 -3.20
N GLY A 231 19.37 5.33 -3.73
CA GLY A 231 19.90 5.87 -4.99
C GLY A 231 18.97 5.68 -6.20
N VAL A 232 19.46 6.11 -7.39
CA VAL A 232 18.72 6.09 -8.67
C VAL A 232 19.61 5.46 -9.75
N PRO A 233 19.38 4.20 -10.13
CA PRO A 233 18.49 3.21 -9.52
C PRO A 233 18.96 2.82 -8.11
N ALA A 234 18.03 2.39 -7.26
CA ALA A 234 18.35 1.97 -5.89
C ALA A 234 19.29 0.76 -5.87
N LYS A 235 20.28 0.82 -4.99
CA LYS A 235 21.26 -0.25 -4.74
C LYS A 235 21.23 -0.63 -3.27
N VAL A 236 21.62 -1.86 -2.96
CA VAL A 236 21.78 -2.31 -1.58
C VAL A 236 22.89 -1.49 -0.91
N LEU A 237 22.53 -0.86 0.19
CA LEU A 237 23.45 -0.11 1.05
C LEU A 237 23.82 -0.91 2.28
N ARG A 238 22.87 -1.69 2.82
CA ARG A 238 23.07 -2.54 4.00
C ARG A 238 22.04 -3.65 4.03
N GLU A 239 22.46 -4.82 4.42
CA GLU A 239 21.61 -5.99 4.69
C GLU A 239 21.46 -6.21 6.21
N GLN A 240 20.50 -7.03 6.59
CA GLN A 240 20.19 -7.38 7.99
C GLN A 240 19.89 -6.14 8.85
N VAL A 241 19.09 -5.23 8.31
CA VAL A 241 18.63 -4.03 9.01
C VAL A 241 17.11 -3.93 8.94
N SER A 242 16.55 -3.37 9.98
CA SER A 242 15.16 -2.93 9.98
C SER A 242 15.07 -1.60 10.72
N TRP A 243 13.85 -1.14 10.99
CA TRP A 243 13.60 0.16 11.56
C TRP A 243 12.49 0.07 12.60
N SER A 244 12.40 1.05 13.48
CA SER A 244 11.30 1.17 14.44
C SER A 244 10.64 2.52 14.31
N ARG A 245 9.33 2.55 14.49
CA ARG A 245 8.55 3.79 14.48
C ARG A 245 8.88 4.70 15.67
N VAL A 246 9.43 4.13 16.74
CA VAL A 246 9.81 4.87 17.94
C VAL A 246 11.30 5.15 17.91
N PRO A 247 11.73 6.41 17.70
CA PRO A 247 13.14 6.75 17.66
C PRO A 247 13.85 6.44 18.97
N GLY A 248 15.07 5.93 18.87
CA GLY A 248 15.98 5.79 20.02
C GLY A 248 15.69 4.61 20.93
N THR A 249 14.79 3.69 20.57
CA THR A 249 14.49 2.50 21.37
C THR A 249 14.29 1.26 20.50
N LEU A 250 14.70 0.10 21.02
CA LEU A 250 14.39 -1.20 20.44
C LEU A 250 13.17 -1.86 21.10
N GLN A 251 12.55 -1.21 22.07
CA GLN A 251 11.50 -1.78 22.93
C GLN A 251 10.32 -2.38 22.16
N PHE A 252 10.00 -1.85 20.99
CA PHE A 252 8.86 -2.31 20.18
C PHE A 252 9.29 -3.11 18.94
N LEU A 253 10.59 -3.19 18.66
CA LEU A 253 11.11 -3.82 17.44
C LEU A 253 10.68 -5.28 17.32
N GLU A 254 10.74 -6.06 18.39
CA GLU A 254 10.32 -7.46 18.37
C GLU A 254 8.84 -7.62 18.04
N GLN A 255 7.98 -6.71 18.53
CA GLN A 255 6.55 -6.70 18.24
C GLN A 255 6.29 -6.29 16.79
N GLU A 256 7.02 -5.30 16.28
CA GLU A 256 6.93 -4.82 14.88
C GLU A 256 7.41 -5.89 13.90
N LEU A 257 8.44 -6.66 14.24
CA LEU A 257 9.01 -7.74 13.44
C LEU A 257 8.28 -9.09 13.61
N ASN A 258 7.43 -9.21 14.63
CA ASN A 258 6.74 -10.45 14.92
C ASN A 258 5.86 -10.94 13.75
N GLY A 259 6.04 -12.20 13.36
CA GLY A 259 5.33 -12.79 12.22
C GLY A 259 5.96 -12.46 10.85
N MET A 260 7.09 -11.77 10.79
CA MET A 260 7.91 -11.71 9.58
C MET A 260 8.78 -12.97 9.50
N SER A 261 9.02 -13.48 8.29
CA SER A 261 9.83 -14.69 8.02
C SER A 261 11.34 -14.47 8.28
N VAL A 262 11.69 -13.48 9.07
CA VAL A 262 13.08 -13.17 9.43
C VAL A 262 13.35 -13.76 10.78
N ALA A 263 14.23 -14.76 10.84
CA ALA A 263 14.79 -15.25 12.07
C ALA A 263 15.62 -14.11 12.70
N PHE A 264 15.04 -13.43 13.67
CA PHE A 264 15.79 -12.56 14.55
C PHE A 264 16.56 -13.50 15.50
N ASP A 265 17.81 -13.79 15.15
CA ASP A 265 18.69 -14.45 16.10
C ASP A 265 18.99 -13.44 17.21
N ALA A 266 18.31 -13.58 18.36
CA ALA A 266 18.52 -12.79 19.54
C ALA A 266 19.86 -13.15 20.21
N GLY A 267 20.89 -13.26 19.39
CA GLY A 267 22.29 -13.30 19.84
C GLY A 267 22.58 -12.02 20.61
N GLN A 268 22.89 -12.16 21.88
CA GLN A 268 23.17 -11.07 22.83
C GLN A 268 24.00 -9.96 22.18
N PRO A 269 23.67 -8.67 22.43
CA PRO A 269 24.54 -7.59 22.02
C PRO A 269 25.88 -7.78 22.72
N THR A 270 26.91 -8.14 21.99
CA THR A 270 28.27 -7.99 22.46
C THR A 270 28.52 -6.49 22.62
N ALA A 271 28.41 -6.04 23.85
CA ALA A 271 28.86 -4.73 24.24
C ALA A 271 30.39 -4.68 24.05
N SER A 272 30.85 -4.30 22.87
CA SER A 272 32.23 -3.86 22.69
C SER A 272 32.30 -2.90 21.51
N GLY A 273 32.59 -1.65 21.81
CA GLY A 273 33.24 -0.71 20.89
C GLY A 273 32.41 0.38 20.29
N CYS A 274 31.80 1.25 21.09
CA CYS A 274 31.59 2.63 20.68
C CYS A 274 32.57 3.51 21.47
N GLU A 275 33.85 3.44 21.12
CA GLU A 275 34.80 4.46 21.55
C GLU A 275 34.48 5.75 20.76
N GLN A 276 34.09 6.76 21.52
CA GLN A 276 34.03 8.14 21.09
C GLN A 276 35.38 8.55 20.52
N ARG A 277 35.49 8.81 19.24
CA ARG A 277 36.58 9.60 18.70
C ARG A 277 36.17 11.07 18.73
N SER A 278 36.59 11.73 19.83
CA SER A 278 36.68 13.18 19.90
C SER A 278 37.96 13.61 19.16
N SER A 279 37.80 14.34 18.11
CA SER A 279 38.71 15.44 17.66
C SER A 279 38.06 16.16 16.48
#